data_b813d42799b3e5f2d9b88d49541f5213
#
_entry.id   b813d42799b3e5f2d9b88d49541f5213
#
_cell.length_a   1.000
_cell.length_b   1.000
_cell.length_c   1.000
_cell.angle_alpha   90.00
_cell.angle_beta   90.00
_cell.angle_gamma   90.00
#
_symmetry.space_group_name_H-M   'P 1'
#
loop_
_entity.id
_entity.type
_entity.pdbx_description
1 polymer ?
#
loop_
_entity_poly.entity_id
_entity_poly.type
_entity_poly.pdbx_seq_one_letter_code
_entity_poly.pdbx_strand_id
1 'polypeptide(L)'
;MAIKRPFNLTKWIEDNRELLRPPISNKNLYVEAGDFIVMIVGGPNARKDYHYNESEELFYQLEGDITVKIQEDGKSVNLPIKAGEMFLLPANIPHSPIRGENTVGLVIERVRIGTDLTDGLMWFCDKCNHKLHEFKFPLKNIEKDFLPRFRKFYASKESPGILPTNS
;
A
#
# COMPACT_ATOMS: atom_id res chain seq x y z
N MET A 1 -10.68 -24.65 14.63
CA MET A 1 -10.11 -23.29 14.60
C MET A 1 -10.89 -22.40 15.54
N ALA A 2 -10.26 -21.67 16.46
CA ALA A 2 -10.98 -20.76 17.37
C ALA A 2 -11.35 -19.47 16.62
N ILE A 3 -12.62 -19.11 16.64
CA ILE A 3 -13.10 -17.86 16.05
C ILE A 3 -12.54 -16.69 16.85
N LYS A 4 -11.85 -15.76 16.20
CA LYS A 4 -11.37 -14.53 16.81
C LYS A 4 -12.56 -13.69 17.29
N ARG A 5 -12.51 -13.27 18.54
CA ARG A 5 -13.60 -12.46 19.11
C ARG A 5 -13.49 -11.00 18.64
N PRO A 6 -14.62 -10.27 18.59
CA PRO A 6 -14.60 -8.83 18.34
C PRO A 6 -13.68 -8.12 19.34
N PHE A 7 -13.00 -7.08 18.88
CA PHE A 7 -12.14 -6.24 19.70
C PHE A 7 -12.33 -4.77 19.32
N ASN A 8 -11.98 -3.87 20.22
CA ASN A 8 -12.04 -2.43 19.97
C ASN A 8 -10.82 -2.01 19.15
N LEU A 9 -11.03 -1.56 17.92
CA LEU A 9 -9.96 -1.19 17.00
C LEU A 9 -9.15 0.02 17.49
N THR A 10 -9.81 1.05 18.02
CA THR A 10 -9.12 2.23 18.56
C THR A 10 -8.19 1.84 19.69
N LYS A 11 -8.68 1.04 20.64
CA LYS A 11 -7.84 0.52 21.72
C LYS A 11 -6.69 -0.33 21.20
N TRP A 12 -6.92 -1.17 20.20
CA TRP A 12 -5.85 -1.97 19.59
C TRP A 12 -4.75 -1.08 18.99
N ILE A 13 -5.13 0.01 18.30
CA ILE A 13 -4.18 0.97 17.72
C ILE A 13 -3.36 1.63 18.86
N GLU A 14 -4.01 2.08 19.92
CA GLU A 14 -3.34 2.70 21.08
C GLU A 14 -2.32 1.75 21.71
N ASP A 15 -2.71 0.50 21.94
CA ASP A 15 -1.87 -0.52 22.58
C ASP A 15 -0.70 -0.98 21.67
N ASN A 16 -0.77 -0.73 20.35
CA ASN A 16 0.17 -1.25 19.34
C ASN A 16 0.82 -0.16 18.47
N ARG A 17 0.84 1.10 18.89
CA ARG A 17 1.38 2.22 18.11
C ARG A 17 2.81 2.00 17.62
N GLU A 18 3.64 1.35 18.41
CA GLU A 18 5.03 1.07 18.03
C GLU A 18 5.14 0.14 16.82
N LEU A 19 4.16 -0.74 16.59
CA LEU A 19 4.10 -1.63 15.42
C LEU A 19 3.68 -0.89 14.13
N LEU A 20 3.20 0.33 14.25
CA LEU A 20 2.71 1.17 13.15
C LEU A 20 3.72 2.24 12.74
N ARG A 21 4.97 2.14 13.21
CA ARG A 21 6.08 3.03 12.87
C ARG A 21 7.04 2.35 11.88
N PRO A 22 7.77 3.12 11.07
CA PRO A 22 8.84 2.58 10.24
C PRO A 22 9.84 1.72 11.02
N PRO A 23 10.47 0.71 10.39
CA PRO A 23 10.46 0.42 8.95
C PRO A 23 9.27 -0.41 8.45
N ILE A 24 8.53 -1.06 9.33
CA ILE A 24 7.34 -1.86 8.98
C ILE A 24 6.14 -1.22 9.67
N SER A 25 5.39 -0.43 8.93
CA SER A 25 4.28 0.35 9.46
C SER A 25 2.90 -0.23 9.14
N ASN A 26 2.82 -1.47 8.66
CA ASN A 26 1.58 -2.16 8.39
C ASN A 26 1.43 -3.43 9.25
N LYS A 27 0.20 -3.73 9.65
CA LYS A 27 -0.11 -4.92 10.43
C LYS A 27 -1.41 -5.56 9.95
N ASN A 28 -1.33 -6.79 9.45
CA ASN A 28 -2.52 -7.58 9.14
C ASN A 28 -3.17 -8.06 10.43
N LEU A 29 -4.43 -7.69 10.65
CA LEU A 29 -5.20 -8.02 11.85
C LEU A 29 -5.74 -9.45 11.84
N TYR A 30 -5.94 -10.04 10.65
CA TYR A 30 -6.55 -11.35 10.46
C TYR A 30 -5.68 -12.22 9.53
N VAL A 31 -4.51 -12.63 10.02
CA VAL A 31 -3.50 -13.37 9.23
C VAL A 31 -4.04 -14.67 8.63
N GLU A 32 -5.04 -15.28 9.27
CA GLU A 32 -5.64 -16.55 8.84
C GLU A 32 -6.93 -16.38 8.01
N ALA A 33 -7.28 -15.11 7.65
CA ALA A 33 -8.45 -14.87 6.79
C ALA A 33 -8.20 -15.41 5.38
N GLY A 34 -9.22 -16.06 4.80
CA GLY A 34 -9.12 -16.68 3.48
C GLY A 34 -9.43 -15.71 2.33
N ASP A 35 -10.34 -14.74 2.55
CA ASP A 35 -10.86 -13.87 1.48
C ASP A 35 -10.33 -12.46 1.52
N PHE A 36 -10.02 -11.95 2.71
CA PHE A 36 -9.62 -10.55 2.91
C PHE A 36 -8.31 -10.40 3.67
N ILE A 37 -7.51 -9.43 3.25
CA ILE A 37 -6.40 -8.87 4.00
C ILE A 37 -6.93 -7.61 4.67
N VAL A 38 -6.87 -7.56 6.01
CA VAL A 38 -7.35 -6.43 6.81
C VAL A 38 -6.16 -5.83 7.54
N MET A 39 -5.66 -4.70 7.07
CA MET A 39 -4.44 -4.08 7.57
C MET A 39 -4.69 -2.76 8.27
N ILE A 40 -4.01 -2.53 9.39
CA ILE A 40 -3.75 -1.20 9.89
C ILE A 40 -2.40 -0.74 9.36
N VAL A 41 -2.38 0.45 8.79
CA VAL A 41 -1.20 1.04 8.15
C VAL A 41 -0.92 2.40 8.77
N GLY A 42 0.27 2.54 9.34
CA GLY A 42 0.78 3.80 9.89
C GLY A 42 1.65 4.55 8.89
N GLY A 43 2.01 5.79 9.25
CA GLY A 43 3.00 6.60 8.58
C GLY A 43 4.15 7.00 9.51
N PRO A 44 5.20 7.67 9.00
CA PRO A 44 5.35 8.11 7.60
C PRO A 44 5.80 7.01 6.65
N ASN A 45 5.64 7.28 5.35
CA ASN A 45 6.29 6.49 4.31
C ASN A 45 6.93 7.39 3.24
N ALA A 46 7.85 6.84 2.47
CA ALA A 46 8.57 7.56 1.41
C ALA A 46 8.62 6.75 0.12
N ARG A 47 7.47 6.28 -0.34
CA ARG A 47 7.40 5.44 -1.54
C ARG A 47 7.32 6.27 -2.82
N LYS A 48 7.90 5.72 -3.88
CA LYS A 48 7.90 6.26 -5.26
C LYS A 48 7.25 5.31 -6.27
N ASP A 49 7.00 4.08 -5.85
CA ASP A 49 6.31 3.08 -6.63
C ASP A 49 4.80 3.29 -6.59
N TYR A 50 4.14 2.83 -7.62
CA TYR A 50 2.70 2.61 -7.66
C TYR A 50 2.44 1.11 -7.60
N HIS A 51 1.62 0.71 -6.64
CA HIS A 51 1.07 -0.64 -6.57
C HIS A 51 -0.10 -0.76 -7.55
N TYR A 52 -0.22 -1.90 -8.16
CA TYR A 52 -1.32 -2.26 -9.05
C TYR A 52 -1.84 -3.62 -8.62
N ASN A 53 -3.13 -3.77 -8.49
CA ASN A 53 -3.76 -5.07 -8.27
C ASN A 53 -5.06 -5.20 -9.07
N GLU A 54 -5.47 -6.42 -9.32
CA GLU A 54 -6.67 -6.76 -10.12
C GLU A 54 -7.92 -6.93 -9.23
N SER A 55 -7.88 -6.42 -8.00
CA SER A 55 -9.00 -6.37 -7.07
C SER A 55 -9.20 -4.96 -6.54
N GLU A 56 -10.38 -4.69 -6.01
CA GLU A 56 -10.67 -3.44 -5.31
C GLU A 56 -9.91 -3.36 -3.99
N GLU A 57 -9.61 -2.13 -3.53
CA GLU A 57 -8.94 -1.86 -2.27
C GLU A 57 -9.70 -0.75 -1.51
N LEU A 58 -10.17 -1.05 -0.30
CA LEU A 58 -10.87 -0.10 0.54
C LEU A 58 -9.91 0.60 1.49
N PHE A 59 -9.90 1.93 1.45
CA PHE A 59 -9.21 2.80 2.39
C PHE A 59 -10.23 3.42 3.35
N TYR A 60 -9.96 3.35 4.64
CA TYR A 60 -10.65 4.13 5.66
C TYR A 60 -9.61 4.82 6.53
N GLN A 61 -9.52 6.15 6.43
CA GLN A 61 -8.54 6.92 7.16
C GLN A 61 -9.02 7.21 8.58
N LEU A 62 -8.28 6.74 9.58
CA LEU A 62 -8.64 6.83 10.99
C LEU A 62 -8.01 8.05 11.67
N GLU A 63 -6.72 8.29 11.47
CA GLU A 63 -5.98 9.37 12.09
C GLU A 63 -5.09 10.07 11.06
N GLY A 64 -5.10 11.40 11.06
CA GLY A 64 -4.37 12.25 10.11
C GLY A 64 -4.83 12.07 8.67
N ASP A 65 -4.45 12.98 7.81
CA ASP A 65 -4.81 12.97 6.40
C ASP A 65 -3.70 12.31 5.56
N ILE A 66 -4.10 11.63 4.50
CA ILE A 66 -3.17 11.04 3.52
C ILE A 66 -3.49 11.51 2.10
N THR A 67 -2.56 11.28 1.18
CA THR A 67 -2.81 11.43 -0.25
C THR A 67 -2.58 10.10 -0.94
N VAL A 68 -3.57 9.59 -1.65
CA VAL A 68 -3.39 8.46 -2.57
C VAL A 68 -3.13 9.03 -3.95
N LYS A 69 -1.89 8.87 -4.45
CA LYS A 69 -1.61 9.17 -5.85
C LYS A 69 -2.12 8.04 -6.72
N ILE A 70 -2.84 8.35 -7.78
CA ILE A 70 -3.30 7.36 -8.76
C ILE A 70 -2.82 7.72 -10.17
N GLN A 71 -2.82 6.74 -11.06
CA GLN A 71 -2.68 6.97 -12.50
C GLN A 71 -4.06 6.87 -13.14
N GLU A 72 -4.53 7.99 -13.67
CA GLU A 72 -5.82 8.12 -14.33
C GLU A 72 -5.63 8.82 -15.68
N ASP A 73 -6.09 8.22 -16.76
CA ASP A 73 -5.99 8.74 -18.14
C ASP A 73 -4.58 9.25 -18.52
N GLY A 74 -3.54 8.49 -18.10
CA GLY A 74 -2.15 8.81 -18.38
C GLY A 74 -1.57 9.97 -17.55
N LYS A 75 -2.27 10.39 -16.50
CA LYS A 75 -1.85 11.47 -15.60
C LYS A 75 -1.76 10.98 -14.16
N SER A 76 -0.83 11.56 -13.42
CA SER A 76 -0.79 11.39 -11.96
C SER A 76 -1.79 12.33 -11.32
N VAL A 77 -2.74 11.77 -10.57
CA VAL A 77 -3.78 12.50 -9.84
C VAL A 77 -3.60 12.27 -8.34
N ASN A 78 -3.70 13.33 -7.56
CA ASN A 78 -3.63 13.26 -6.10
C ASN A 78 -5.04 13.24 -5.51
N LEU A 79 -5.38 12.18 -4.80
CA LEU A 79 -6.65 12.03 -4.08
C LEU A 79 -6.38 12.17 -2.58
N PRO A 80 -6.72 13.29 -1.96
CA PRO A 80 -6.65 13.40 -0.51
C PRO A 80 -7.76 12.56 0.14
N ILE A 81 -7.41 11.86 1.23
CA ILE A 81 -8.35 11.16 2.10
C ILE A 81 -8.12 11.70 3.50
N LYS A 82 -9.09 12.41 4.04
CA LYS A 82 -9.04 13.00 5.37
C LYS A 82 -9.40 11.98 6.45
N ALA A 83 -8.98 12.26 7.68
CA ALA A 83 -9.41 11.46 8.82
C ALA A 83 -10.96 11.38 8.87
N GLY A 84 -11.48 10.16 9.00
CA GLY A 84 -12.92 9.85 8.94
C GLY A 84 -13.47 9.55 7.54
N GLU A 85 -12.69 9.78 6.48
CA GLU A 85 -13.14 9.51 5.11
C GLU A 85 -12.81 8.09 4.64
N MET A 86 -13.64 7.58 3.74
CA MET A 86 -13.49 6.29 3.09
C MET A 86 -13.32 6.47 1.58
N PHE A 87 -12.55 5.60 0.97
CA PHE A 87 -12.37 5.54 -0.49
C PHE A 87 -12.25 4.08 -0.94
N LEU A 88 -13.13 3.66 -1.83
CA LEU A 88 -13.01 2.38 -2.51
C LEU A 88 -12.28 2.61 -3.84
N LEU A 89 -11.04 2.19 -3.90
CA LEU A 89 -10.22 2.23 -5.10
C LEU A 89 -10.67 1.10 -6.05
N PRO A 90 -11.03 1.40 -7.29
CA PRO A 90 -11.36 0.38 -8.27
C PRO A 90 -10.16 -0.53 -8.60
N ALA A 91 -10.46 -1.75 -9.02
CA ALA A 91 -9.43 -2.67 -9.54
C ALA A 91 -8.68 -2.05 -10.74
N ASN A 92 -7.45 -2.48 -10.93
CA ASN A 92 -6.62 -2.08 -12.08
C ASN A 92 -6.15 -0.61 -12.10
N ILE A 93 -6.28 0.11 -11.00
CA ILE A 93 -5.77 1.49 -10.88
C ILE A 93 -4.41 1.47 -10.18
N PRO A 94 -3.31 1.86 -10.87
CA PRO A 94 -2.02 2.03 -10.21
C PRO A 94 -2.10 3.15 -9.18
N HIS A 95 -1.67 2.88 -7.95
CA HIS A 95 -1.82 3.80 -6.83
C HIS A 95 -0.62 3.78 -5.88
N SER A 96 -0.39 4.90 -5.23
CA SER A 96 0.70 5.10 -4.28
C SER A 96 0.19 5.90 -3.07
N PRO A 97 -0.18 5.24 -1.96
CA PRO A 97 -0.57 5.93 -0.75
C PRO A 97 0.63 6.63 -0.10
N ILE A 98 0.56 7.94 0.01
CA ILE A 98 1.57 8.78 0.66
C ILE A 98 1.06 9.16 2.04
N ARG A 99 1.79 8.73 3.06
CA ARG A 99 1.43 8.88 4.47
C ARG A 99 2.45 9.76 5.17
N GLY A 100 1.96 10.79 5.86
CA GLY A 100 2.78 11.63 6.75
C GLY A 100 2.93 11.01 8.14
N GLU A 101 3.66 11.71 9.01
CA GLU A 101 3.77 11.34 10.42
C GLU A 101 2.39 11.34 11.10
N ASN A 102 2.24 10.47 12.11
CA ASN A 102 1.03 10.35 12.93
C ASN A 102 -0.25 10.04 12.12
N THR A 103 -0.12 9.40 10.97
CA THR A 103 -1.26 8.90 10.21
C THR A 103 -1.51 7.43 10.49
N VAL A 104 -2.78 7.04 10.62
CA VAL A 104 -3.22 5.65 10.77
C VAL A 104 -4.45 5.44 9.89
N GLY A 105 -4.44 4.39 9.08
CA GLY A 105 -5.56 4.02 8.24
C GLY A 105 -5.83 2.52 8.27
N LEU A 106 -7.07 2.15 8.02
CA LEU A 106 -7.50 0.79 7.74
C LEU A 106 -7.49 0.58 6.23
N VAL A 107 -6.88 -0.51 5.78
CA VAL A 107 -6.88 -0.94 4.39
C VAL A 107 -7.42 -2.36 4.32
N ILE A 108 -8.40 -2.58 3.45
CA ILE A 108 -8.98 -3.90 3.21
C ILE A 108 -8.88 -4.21 1.73
N GLU A 109 -8.30 -5.36 1.41
CA GLU A 109 -8.17 -5.87 0.05
C GLU A 109 -8.42 -7.39 -0.01
N ARG A 110 -8.64 -7.92 -1.20
CA ARG A 110 -8.81 -9.37 -1.37
C ARG A 110 -7.48 -10.10 -1.25
N VAL A 111 -7.52 -11.28 -0.66
CA VAL A 111 -6.43 -12.26 -0.78
C VAL A 111 -6.33 -12.69 -2.24
N ARG A 112 -5.13 -12.59 -2.82
CA ARG A 112 -4.86 -12.99 -4.21
C ARG A 112 -4.03 -14.27 -4.32
N ILE A 113 -3.51 -14.74 -3.19
CA ILE A 113 -2.74 -16.00 -3.12
C ILE A 113 -3.63 -17.17 -3.51
N GLY A 114 -3.16 -17.97 -4.45
CA GLY A 114 -3.93 -19.13 -4.96
C GLY A 114 -5.03 -18.77 -5.95
N THR A 115 -5.05 -17.52 -6.44
CA THR A 115 -5.93 -17.07 -7.52
C THR A 115 -5.11 -16.76 -8.78
N ASP A 116 -5.81 -16.51 -9.90
CA ASP A 116 -5.17 -16.06 -11.15
C ASP A 116 -4.91 -14.54 -11.17
N LEU A 117 -5.29 -13.82 -10.09
CA LEU A 117 -5.09 -12.37 -9.98
C LEU A 117 -3.61 -12.04 -9.75
N THR A 118 -3.16 -10.99 -10.41
CA THR A 118 -1.77 -10.52 -10.36
C THR A 118 -1.64 -9.19 -9.63
N ASP A 119 -0.47 -8.97 -9.06
CA ASP A 119 -0.02 -7.69 -8.54
C ASP A 119 1.03 -7.09 -9.48
N GLY A 120 1.19 -5.79 -9.40
CA GLY A 120 2.22 -5.08 -10.14
C GLY A 120 2.84 -3.96 -9.32
N LEU A 121 4.07 -3.62 -9.69
CA LEU A 121 4.77 -2.43 -9.21
C LEU A 121 5.19 -1.64 -10.43
N MET A 122 4.87 -0.35 -10.43
CA MET A 122 5.15 0.56 -11.53
C MET A 122 5.88 1.80 -11.02
N TRP A 123 6.74 2.36 -11.85
CA TRP A 123 7.42 3.63 -11.59
C TRP A 123 7.17 4.58 -12.75
N PHE A 124 6.92 5.83 -12.42
CA PHE A 124 6.66 6.89 -13.39
C PHE A 124 7.64 8.05 -13.17
N CYS A 125 8.00 8.72 -14.26
CA CYS A 125 8.86 9.90 -14.21
C CYS A 125 8.17 11.04 -13.47
N ASP A 126 8.82 11.61 -12.45
CA ASP A 126 8.27 12.73 -11.66
C ASP A 126 8.03 13.98 -12.51
N LYS A 127 8.71 14.12 -13.68
CA LYS A 127 8.62 15.31 -14.54
C LYS A 127 7.56 15.21 -15.64
N CYS A 128 7.47 14.06 -16.30
CA CYS A 128 6.62 13.90 -17.49
C CYS A 128 5.61 12.76 -17.38
N ASN A 129 5.56 12.08 -16.24
CA ASN A 129 4.67 10.95 -15.96
C ASN A 129 4.82 9.75 -16.93
N HIS A 130 5.94 9.69 -17.69
CA HIS A 130 6.22 8.51 -18.50
C HIS A 130 6.47 7.30 -17.61
N LYS A 131 5.87 6.14 -17.95
CA LYS A 131 6.12 4.89 -17.21
C LYS A 131 7.56 4.42 -17.46
N LEU A 132 8.36 4.40 -16.41
CA LEU A 132 9.79 4.02 -16.47
C LEU A 132 9.97 2.51 -16.42
N HIS A 133 9.20 1.85 -15.54
CA HIS A 133 9.34 0.41 -15.32
C HIS A 133 8.06 -0.20 -14.77
N GLU A 134 7.90 -1.51 -14.99
CA GLU A 134 6.79 -2.31 -14.50
C GLU A 134 7.23 -3.73 -14.17
N PHE A 135 6.78 -4.24 -13.03
CA PHE A 135 6.81 -5.66 -12.70
C PHE A 135 5.39 -6.15 -12.50
N LYS A 136 5.03 -7.29 -13.10
CA LYS A 136 3.80 -8.04 -12.78
C LYS A 136 4.17 -9.39 -12.23
N PHE A 137 3.47 -9.83 -11.20
CA PHE A 137 3.78 -11.08 -10.51
C PHE A 137 2.58 -11.57 -9.69
N PRO A 138 2.44 -12.89 -9.50
CA PRO A 138 1.50 -13.42 -8.53
C PRO A 138 2.00 -13.08 -7.12
N LEU A 139 1.15 -12.46 -6.31
CA LEU A 139 1.51 -12.11 -4.93
C LEU A 139 1.45 -13.36 -4.04
N LYS A 140 2.55 -13.64 -3.35
CA LYS A 140 2.65 -14.69 -2.34
C LYS A 140 2.90 -14.11 -0.95
N ASN A 141 3.71 -13.06 -0.87
CA ASN A 141 4.06 -12.39 0.37
C ASN A 141 4.53 -10.97 0.04
N ILE A 142 3.88 -9.95 0.61
CA ILE A 142 4.15 -8.53 0.31
C ILE A 142 5.64 -8.19 0.53
N GLU A 143 6.20 -8.53 1.67
CA GLU A 143 7.61 -8.19 1.99
C GLU A 143 8.60 -8.91 1.06
N LYS A 144 8.40 -10.22 0.85
CA LYS A 144 9.30 -11.05 0.04
C LYS A 144 9.19 -10.76 -1.44
N ASP A 145 8.01 -10.36 -1.93
CA ASP A 145 7.78 -10.14 -3.35
C ASP A 145 8.08 -8.70 -3.77
N PHE A 146 7.85 -7.71 -2.91
CA PHE A 146 8.07 -6.31 -3.24
C PHE A 146 9.53 -5.88 -3.11
N LEU A 147 10.19 -6.20 -2.00
CA LEU A 147 11.54 -5.73 -1.71
C LEU A 147 12.60 -6.08 -2.77
N PRO A 148 12.65 -7.31 -3.32
CA PRO A 148 13.58 -7.62 -4.41
C PRO A 148 13.33 -6.79 -5.68
N ARG A 149 12.06 -6.46 -5.97
CA ARG A 149 11.67 -5.67 -7.14
C ARG A 149 12.04 -4.20 -6.97
N PHE A 150 11.89 -3.64 -5.78
CA PHE A 150 12.40 -2.32 -5.45
C PHE A 150 13.92 -2.24 -5.66
N ARG A 151 14.68 -3.18 -5.10
CA ARG A 151 16.14 -3.24 -5.26
C ARG A 151 16.54 -3.35 -6.74
N LYS A 152 15.84 -4.17 -7.51
CA LYS A 152 16.11 -4.35 -8.94
C LYS A 152 15.87 -3.07 -9.73
N PHE A 153 14.74 -2.38 -9.47
CA PHE A 153 14.43 -1.10 -10.11
C PHE A 153 15.48 -0.04 -9.76
N TYR A 154 15.77 0.16 -8.48
CA TYR A 154 16.72 1.19 -8.04
C TYR A 154 18.17 0.94 -8.45
N ALA A 155 18.54 -0.29 -8.76
CA ALA A 155 19.83 -0.64 -9.37
C ALA A 155 19.85 -0.50 -10.89
N SER A 156 18.72 -0.26 -11.54
CA SER A 156 18.62 -0.15 -13.00
C SER A 156 18.97 1.25 -13.50
N LYS A 157 19.27 1.35 -14.81
CA LYS A 157 19.51 2.64 -15.49
C LYS A 157 18.24 3.49 -15.64
N GLU A 158 17.08 2.90 -15.40
CA GLU A 158 15.75 3.55 -15.48
C GLU A 158 15.44 4.36 -14.22
N SER A 159 16.17 4.10 -13.14
CA SER A 159 16.08 4.85 -11.88
C SER A 159 17.09 6.01 -11.88
N PRO A 160 16.71 7.25 -12.21
CA PRO A 160 17.65 8.37 -12.32
C PRO A 160 18.12 8.85 -10.94
N GLY A 161 19.02 8.11 -10.28
CA GLY A 161 19.70 8.55 -9.05
C GLY A 161 18.81 8.75 -7.82
N ILE A 162 17.56 8.31 -7.85
CA ILE A 162 16.69 8.32 -6.67
C ILE A 162 17.06 7.10 -5.83
N LEU A 163 17.92 7.32 -4.86
CA LEU A 163 18.13 6.32 -3.82
C LEU A 163 16.83 6.14 -3.04
N PRO A 164 16.45 4.88 -2.67
CA PRO A 164 15.38 4.68 -1.71
C PRO A 164 15.78 5.43 -0.44
N THR A 165 14.98 6.38 -0.04
CA THR A 165 15.07 6.91 1.32
C THR A 165 14.90 5.71 2.24
N ASN A 166 15.88 5.45 3.09
CA ASN A 166 15.85 4.36 4.06
C ASN A 166 14.52 4.46 4.84
N SER A 167 13.60 3.61 4.47
CA SER A 167 12.37 3.36 5.23
C SER A 167 12.62 2.24 6.22
#